data_ae7fdba8b98430ba5cb4b768c63e3bd3
#
_entry.id   ae7fdba8b98430ba5cb4b768c63e3bd3
#
_cell.length_a   1.000
_cell.length_b   1.000
_cell.length_c   1.000
_cell.angle_alpha   90.00
_cell.angle_beta   90.00
_cell.angle_gamma   90.00
#
_symmetry.space_group_name_H-M   'P 1'
#
loop_
_entity.id
_entity.type
_entity.pdbx_description
1 polymer ?
#
loop_
_entity_poly.entity_id
_entity_poly.type
_entity_poly.pdbx_seq_one_letter_code
_entity_poly.pdbx_strand_id
1 'polypeptide(L)'
;MVNVGFIGTGSMGGMLVEAFIRSGALPPECIAVANRTPAKAERLALRYPGVRAVRSNAEAAAGRDLVFLCVKPLDFKPVIDEIRASVQPEQLIVSITSPVLLAHLEEWLPCRVAKVIPSITNMALSGVTLCIYGSRIEPEQMAMLEGLLSHISQPIRIDEKYTRVVSDLSSCGPAFMAFVLQRFVDAAVEETGIGREEAERLAAGMLLGTGRLLTAEGLSAEELIRRVCVPGGITAAALKQLDSELDGVFNRLIRTTHAKFREDLAKVDQSFAVKH
;
A
#
# COMPACT_ATOMS: atom_id res chain seq x y z
N MET A 1 -22.38 -5.27 10.65
CA MET A 1 -20.99 -5.75 10.42
C MET A 1 -20.76 -5.77 8.91
N VAL A 2 -19.60 -5.31 8.45
CA VAL A 2 -19.26 -5.27 7.02
C VAL A 2 -18.68 -6.62 6.60
N ASN A 3 -19.27 -7.25 5.57
CA ASN A 3 -18.79 -8.50 4.99
C ASN A 3 -17.80 -8.20 3.87
N VAL A 4 -16.60 -8.75 3.94
CA VAL A 4 -15.50 -8.40 3.04
C VAL A 4 -14.99 -9.62 2.27
N GLY A 5 -14.87 -9.45 0.95
CA GLY A 5 -14.21 -10.41 0.07
C GLY A 5 -12.79 -9.96 -0.26
N PHE A 6 -11.85 -10.88 -0.31
CA PHE A 6 -10.50 -10.63 -0.82
C PHE A 6 -10.20 -11.57 -1.97
N ILE A 7 -9.93 -11.02 -3.12
CA ILE A 7 -9.53 -11.76 -4.32
C ILE A 7 -8.03 -11.56 -4.52
N GLY A 8 -7.27 -12.62 -4.27
CA GLY A 8 -5.82 -12.60 -4.22
C GLY A 8 -5.27 -12.50 -2.79
N THR A 9 -4.72 -13.61 -2.29
CA THR A 9 -4.06 -13.71 -0.98
C THR A 9 -2.54 -13.83 -1.13
N GLY A 10 -1.99 -13.03 -2.03
CA GLY A 10 -0.54 -12.85 -2.17
C GLY A 10 0.03 -12.01 -1.02
N SER A 11 1.24 -11.46 -1.21
CA SER A 11 1.90 -10.66 -0.17
C SER A 11 1.01 -9.55 0.37
N MET A 12 0.46 -8.69 -0.50
CA MET A 12 -0.33 -7.54 -0.06
C MET A 12 -1.73 -7.93 0.42
N GLY A 13 -2.45 -8.80 -0.31
CA GLY A 13 -3.80 -9.21 0.10
C GLY A 13 -3.79 -9.99 1.42
N GLY A 14 -2.84 -10.91 1.60
CA GLY A 14 -2.67 -11.62 2.88
C GLY A 14 -2.34 -10.67 4.03
N MET A 15 -1.44 -9.71 3.80
CA MET A 15 -1.08 -8.68 4.78
C MET A 15 -2.30 -7.85 5.20
N LEU A 16 -3.13 -7.41 4.26
CA LEU A 16 -4.35 -6.65 4.58
C LEU A 16 -5.33 -7.45 5.43
N VAL A 17 -5.60 -8.71 5.07
CA VAL A 17 -6.45 -9.59 5.88
C VAL A 17 -5.91 -9.72 7.31
N GLU A 18 -4.61 -10.01 7.44
CA GLU A 18 -3.96 -10.11 8.75
C GLU A 18 -4.03 -8.81 9.56
N ALA A 19 -3.77 -7.67 8.90
CA ALA A 19 -3.81 -6.36 9.56
C ALA A 19 -5.22 -6.01 10.06
N PHE A 20 -6.26 -6.25 9.25
CA PHE A 20 -7.65 -6.00 9.66
C PHE A 20 -8.11 -6.89 10.81
N ILE A 21 -7.70 -8.17 10.82
CA ILE A 21 -8.00 -9.07 11.93
C ILE A 21 -7.27 -8.63 13.20
N ARG A 22 -5.95 -8.38 13.11
CA ARG A 22 -5.11 -7.99 14.24
C ARG A 22 -5.51 -6.67 14.87
N SER A 23 -5.99 -5.73 14.07
CA SER A 23 -6.49 -4.43 14.56
C SER A 23 -7.89 -4.51 15.17
N GLY A 24 -8.58 -5.64 15.03
CA GLY A 24 -9.98 -5.79 15.44
C GLY A 24 -10.98 -5.11 14.50
N ALA A 25 -10.54 -4.61 13.34
CA ALA A 25 -11.41 -3.94 12.37
C ALA A 25 -12.40 -4.88 11.69
N LEU A 26 -11.98 -6.12 11.43
CA LEU A 26 -12.83 -7.16 10.85
C LEU A 26 -12.73 -8.45 11.66
N PRO A 27 -13.84 -8.99 12.17
CA PRO A 27 -13.87 -10.34 12.71
C PRO A 27 -13.66 -11.36 11.57
N PRO A 28 -12.92 -12.47 11.83
CA PRO A 28 -12.60 -13.46 10.80
C PRO A 28 -13.83 -13.98 10.04
N GLU A 29 -14.96 -14.13 10.70
CA GLU A 29 -16.23 -14.66 10.15
C GLU A 29 -16.81 -13.77 9.04
N CYS A 30 -16.45 -12.49 9.03
CA CYS A 30 -16.88 -11.55 8.00
C CYS A 30 -16.00 -11.58 6.74
N ILE A 31 -14.94 -12.40 6.74
CA ILE A 31 -13.93 -12.40 5.66
C ILE A 31 -14.06 -13.66 4.81
N ALA A 32 -14.20 -13.46 3.48
CA ALA A 32 -14.04 -14.51 2.49
C ALA A 32 -12.81 -14.24 1.62
N VAL A 33 -12.04 -15.27 1.35
CA VAL A 33 -10.80 -15.15 0.57
C VAL A 33 -10.77 -16.14 -0.60
N ALA A 34 -10.40 -15.65 -1.78
CA ALA A 34 -10.12 -16.48 -2.96
C ALA A 34 -8.70 -16.24 -3.44
N ASN A 35 -8.07 -17.27 -3.99
CA ASN A 35 -6.77 -17.14 -4.63
C ASN A 35 -6.61 -18.17 -5.76
N ARG A 36 -5.97 -17.79 -6.85
CA ARG A 36 -5.66 -18.69 -7.98
C ARG A 36 -4.94 -19.98 -7.56
N THR A 37 -4.13 -19.91 -6.49
CA THR A 37 -3.54 -21.06 -5.81
C THR A 37 -4.31 -21.32 -4.52
N PRO A 38 -5.26 -22.29 -4.46
CA PRO A 38 -6.17 -22.47 -3.31
C PRO A 38 -5.46 -22.62 -1.98
N ALA A 39 -4.34 -23.34 -1.94
CA ALA A 39 -3.54 -23.53 -0.73
C ALA A 39 -3.09 -22.24 -0.03
N LYS A 40 -3.05 -21.08 -0.74
CA LYS A 40 -2.76 -19.79 -0.10
C LYS A 40 -3.96 -19.25 0.68
N ALA A 41 -5.16 -19.41 0.15
CA ALA A 41 -6.39 -19.03 0.84
C ALA A 41 -6.65 -19.96 2.03
N GLU A 42 -6.46 -21.27 1.85
CA GLU A 42 -6.60 -22.28 2.89
C GLU A 42 -5.65 -22.05 4.06
N ARG A 43 -4.38 -21.72 3.81
CA ARG A 43 -3.41 -21.38 4.86
C ARG A 43 -3.86 -20.19 5.69
N LEU A 44 -4.47 -19.19 5.06
CA LEU A 44 -4.99 -18.02 5.76
C LEU A 44 -6.19 -18.39 6.65
N ALA A 45 -7.11 -19.21 6.14
CA ALA A 45 -8.24 -19.72 6.91
C ALA A 45 -7.82 -20.63 8.07
N LEU A 46 -6.76 -21.43 7.91
CA LEU A 46 -6.18 -22.22 8.99
C LEU A 46 -5.56 -21.36 10.09
N ARG A 47 -4.88 -20.27 9.69
CA ARG A 47 -4.23 -19.35 10.63
C ARG A 47 -5.22 -18.48 11.39
N TYR A 48 -6.34 -18.14 10.76
CA TYR A 48 -7.41 -17.30 11.33
C TYR A 48 -8.75 -18.03 11.23
N PRO A 49 -9.09 -18.89 12.24
CA PRO A 49 -10.36 -19.59 12.27
C PRO A 49 -11.54 -18.62 12.15
N GLY A 50 -12.49 -18.93 11.27
CA GLY A 50 -13.59 -18.04 10.90
C GLY A 50 -13.44 -17.45 9.50
N VAL A 51 -12.21 -17.20 9.00
CA VAL A 51 -11.98 -16.82 7.61
C VAL A 51 -12.41 -17.95 6.66
N ARG A 52 -13.21 -17.59 5.67
CA ARG A 52 -13.74 -18.56 4.69
C ARG A 52 -12.87 -18.56 3.43
N ALA A 53 -12.09 -19.63 3.21
CA ALA A 53 -11.47 -19.89 1.92
C ALA A 53 -12.55 -20.42 0.96
N VAL A 54 -12.76 -19.71 -0.15
CA VAL A 54 -13.76 -20.03 -1.17
C VAL A 54 -13.11 -20.49 -2.48
N ARG A 55 -13.89 -21.14 -3.34
CA ARG A 55 -13.35 -21.85 -4.52
C ARG A 55 -13.18 -20.96 -5.76
N SER A 56 -13.90 -19.84 -5.84
CA SER A 56 -13.85 -18.95 -7.00
C SER A 56 -13.83 -17.47 -6.58
N ASN A 57 -13.39 -16.61 -7.49
CA ASN A 57 -13.45 -15.16 -7.30
C ASN A 57 -14.90 -14.68 -7.23
N ALA A 58 -15.79 -15.27 -8.01
CA ALA A 58 -17.22 -14.97 -7.97
C ALA A 58 -17.83 -15.27 -6.60
N GLU A 59 -17.48 -16.39 -5.97
CA GLU A 59 -17.94 -16.74 -4.62
C GLU A 59 -17.38 -15.76 -3.55
N ALA A 60 -16.14 -15.29 -3.72
CA ALA A 60 -15.57 -14.29 -2.83
C ALA A 60 -16.24 -12.93 -2.95
N ALA A 61 -16.77 -12.58 -4.14
CA ALA A 61 -17.43 -11.31 -4.41
C ALA A 61 -18.93 -11.33 -4.06
N ALA A 62 -19.60 -12.47 -4.25
CA ALA A 62 -21.05 -12.58 -4.10
C ALA A 62 -21.53 -12.22 -2.69
N GLY A 63 -22.50 -11.29 -2.59
CA GLY A 63 -23.15 -10.88 -1.33
C GLY A 63 -22.20 -10.23 -0.31
N ARG A 64 -21.09 -9.61 -0.76
CA ARG A 64 -20.18 -8.83 0.09
C ARG A 64 -20.50 -7.36 -0.02
N ASP A 65 -20.36 -6.65 1.10
CA ASP A 65 -20.48 -5.18 1.10
C ASP A 65 -19.25 -4.54 0.41
N LEU A 66 -18.09 -5.17 0.58
CA LEU A 66 -16.79 -4.69 0.13
C LEU A 66 -15.95 -5.84 -0.45
N VAL A 67 -15.30 -5.62 -1.59
CA VAL A 67 -14.41 -6.62 -2.20
C VAL A 67 -13.07 -5.98 -2.57
N PHE A 68 -11.99 -6.46 -1.99
CA PHE A 68 -10.63 -6.07 -2.35
C PHE A 68 -10.09 -6.94 -3.50
N LEU A 69 -9.68 -6.29 -4.59
CA LEU A 69 -8.97 -6.93 -5.70
C LEU A 69 -7.45 -6.78 -5.46
N CYS A 70 -6.85 -7.86 -4.96
CA CYS A 70 -5.43 -7.91 -4.57
C CYS A 70 -4.60 -8.75 -5.54
N VAL A 71 -4.88 -8.64 -6.83
CA VAL A 71 -4.22 -9.36 -7.92
C VAL A 71 -3.23 -8.48 -8.66
N LYS A 72 -2.39 -9.08 -9.50
CA LYS A 72 -1.45 -8.33 -10.35
C LYS A 72 -2.20 -7.54 -11.42
N PRO A 73 -1.62 -6.43 -11.95
CA PRO A 73 -2.32 -5.58 -12.92
C PRO A 73 -2.93 -6.33 -14.10
N LEU A 74 -2.20 -7.24 -14.71
CA LEU A 74 -2.68 -8.01 -15.89
C LEU A 74 -3.68 -9.11 -15.56
N ASP A 75 -3.84 -9.48 -14.29
CA ASP A 75 -4.84 -10.44 -13.83
C ASP A 75 -6.21 -9.75 -13.57
N PHE A 76 -6.31 -8.40 -13.64
CA PHE A 76 -7.56 -7.68 -13.35
C PHE A 76 -8.68 -8.00 -14.33
N LYS A 77 -8.41 -7.90 -15.64
CA LYS A 77 -9.45 -8.14 -16.66
C LYS A 77 -10.08 -9.53 -16.53
N PRO A 78 -9.29 -10.64 -16.45
CA PRO A 78 -9.85 -11.97 -16.19
C PRO A 78 -10.68 -12.05 -14.91
N VAL A 79 -10.22 -11.44 -13.80
CA VAL A 79 -10.95 -11.44 -12.53
C VAL A 79 -12.26 -10.67 -12.66
N ILE A 80 -12.24 -9.51 -13.32
CA ILE A 80 -13.45 -8.70 -13.55
C ILE A 80 -14.47 -9.49 -14.37
N ASP A 81 -14.06 -10.18 -15.44
CA ASP A 81 -14.93 -11.00 -16.27
C ASP A 81 -15.59 -12.13 -15.46
N GLU A 82 -14.84 -12.70 -14.51
CA GLU A 82 -15.33 -13.78 -13.64
C GLU A 82 -16.35 -13.27 -12.59
N ILE A 83 -16.14 -12.07 -12.04
CA ILE A 83 -16.98 -11.57 -10.95
C ILE A 83 -18.16 -10.69 -11.40
N ARG A 84 -18.10 -10.08 -12.59
CA ARG A 84 -19.08 -9.03 -13.02
C ARG A 84 -20.53 -9.46 -12.95
N ALA A 85 -20.82 -10.76 -13.18
CA ALA A 85 -22.18 -11.29 -13.08
C ALA A 85 -22.64 -11.55 -11.63
N SER A 86 -21.70 -11.55 -10.67
CA SER A 86 -21.94 -11.87 -9.26
C SER A 86 -21.96 -10.63 -8.38
N VAL A 87 -21.54 -9.47 -8.89
CA VAL A 87 -21.52 -8.21 -8.14
C VAL A 87 -22.78 -7.38 -8.38
N GLN A 88 -23.22 -6.69 -7.35
CA GLN A 88 -24.42 -5.86 -7.36
C GLN A 88 -24.04 -4.37 -7.32
N PRO A 89 -24.89 -3.45 -7.83
CA PRO A 89 -24.61 -2.02 -7.88
C PRO A 89 -24.26 -1.37 -6.54
N GLU A 90 -24.77 -1.91 -5.45
CA GLU A 90 -24.58 -1.39 -4.08
C GLU A 90 -23.23 -1.76 -3.49
N GLN A 91 -22.57 -2.80 -4.03
CA GLN A 91 -21.27 -3.25 -3.53
C GLN A 91 -20.16 -2.25 -3.87
N LEU A 92 -19.12 -2.24 -3.04
CA LEU A 92 -17.91 -1.48 -3.29
C LEU A 92 -16.75 -2.42 -3.66
N ILE A 93 -16.26 -2.28 -4.88
CA ILE A 93 -15.05 -2.99 -5.34
C ILE A 93 -13.84 -2.06 -5.17
N VAL A 94 -12.82 -2.55 -4.48
CA VAL A 94 -11.61 -1.79 -4.16
C VAL A 94 -10.39 -2.42 -4.83
N SER A 95 -9.80 -1.73 -5.79
CA SER A 95 -8.50 -2.07 -6.36
C SER A 95 -7.37 -1.64 -5.43
N ILE A 96 -6.33 -2.47 -5.26
CA ILE A 96 -5.10 -2.06 -4.56
C ILE A 96 -3.93 -1.82 -5.53
N THR A 97 -4.22 -1.68 -6.80
CA THR A 97 -3.20 -1.72 -7.86
C THR A 97 -3.10 -0.37 -8.56
N SER A 98 -1.93 0.23 -8.53
CA SER A 98 -1.66 1.58 -9.03
C SER A 98 -1.97 1.76 -10.54
N PRO A 99 -1.51 0.89 -11.50
CA PRO A 99 -1.71 1.11 -12.94
C PRO A 99 -3.10 0.70 -13.45
N VAL A 100 -4.00 0.16 -12.62
CA VAL A 100 -5.40 -0.05 -13.01
C VAL A 100 -6.18 1.20 -12.67
N LEU A 101 -6.63 1.96 -13.68
CA LEU A 101 -7.37 3.20 -13.49
C LEU A 101 -8.81 2.91 -13.06
N LEU A 102 -9.41 3.87 -12.36
CA LEU A 102 -10.83 3.77 -11.98
C LEU A 102 -11.73 3.63 -13.20
N ALA A 103 -11.42 4.34 -14.29
CA ALA A 103 -12.14 4.25 -15.54
C ALA A 103 -12.23 2.81 -16.08
N HIS A 104 -11.16 2.01 -15.99
CA HIS A 104 -11.20 0.59 -16.38
C HIS A 104 -12.21 -0.20 -15.56
N LEU A 105 -12.29 0.08 -14.25
CA LEU A 105 -13.21 -0.63 -13.36
C LEU A 105 -14.65 -0.19 -13.58
N GLU A 106 -14.89 1.11 -13.76
CA GLU A 106 -16.23 1.69 -13.97
C GLU A 106 -16.84 1.28 -15.30
N GLU A 107 -16.04 1.06 -16.33
CA GLU A 107 -16.51 0.57 -17.64
C GLU A 107 -17.05 -0.86 -17.57
N TRP A 108 -16.40 -1.73 -16.76
CA TRP A 108 -16.66 -3.16 -16.77
C TRP A 108 -17.47 -3.68 -15.60
N LEU A 109 -17.61 -2.91 -14.53
CA LEU A 109 -18.36 -3.28 -13.34
C LEU A 109 -19.59 -2.39 -13.14
N PRO A 110 -20.76 -2.96 -12.78
CA PRO A 110 -21.97 -2.19 -12.54
C PRO A 110 -21.98 -1.47 -11.19
N CYS A 111 -21.07 -1.83 -10.30
CA CYS A 111 -21.02 -1.42 -8.90
C CYS A 111 -20.17 -0.15 -8.68
N ARG A 112 -20.08 0.27 -7.42
CA ARG A 112 -19.21 1.36 -6.99
C ARG A 112 -17.76 0.88 -6.95
N VAL A 113 -16.82 1.75 -7.29
CA VAL A 113 -15.40 1.40 -7.31
C VAL A 113 -14.57 2.43 -6.55
N ALA A 114 -13.52 1.94 -5.91
CA ALA A 114 -12.48 2.76 -5.32
C ALA A 114 -11.11 2.13 -5.63
N LYS A 115 -10.07 2.91 -5.48
CA LYS A 115 -8.70 2.44 -5.47
C LYS A 115 -8.06 2.85 -4.14
N VAL A 116 -7.41 1.92 -3.48
CA VAL A 116 -6.55 2.22 -2.35
C VAL A 116 -5.13 1.75 -2.66
N ILE A 117 -4.15 2.49 -2.20
CA ILE A 117 -2.76 2.09 -2.31
C ILE A 117 -2.24 1.87 -0.89
N PRO A 118 -2.25 0.61 -0.41
CA PRO A 118 -1.71 0.27 0.89
C PRO A 118 -0.18 0.30 0.90
N SER A 119 0.39 0.32 2.08
CA SER A 119 1.82 0.26 2.32
C SER A 119 2.18 -0.98 3.16
N ILE A 120 3.41 -1.47 3.02
CA ILE A 120 3.92 -2.52 3.91
C ILE A 120 3.91 -2.08 5.38
N THR A 121 3.94 -0.78 5.65
CA THR A 121 3.85 -0.24 7.01
C THR A 121 2.52 -0.53 7.70
N ASN A 122 1.47 -0.88 6.93
CA ASN A 122 0.19 -1.31 7.48
C ASN A 122 0.28 -2.64 8.25
N MET A 123 1.32 -3.46 8.04
CA MET A 123 1.64 -4.60 8.93
C MET A 123 1.88 -4.16 10.37
N ALA A 124 2.43 -2.97 10.56
CA ALA A 124 2.68 -2.39 11.87
C ALA A 124 1.49 -1.55 12.37
N LEU A 125 0.33 -1.63 11.71
CA LEU A 125 -0.86 -0.81 11.97
C LEU A 125 -0.53 0.69 11.95
N SER A 126 0.29 1.10 11.00
CA SER A 126 0.86 2.45 10.91
C SER A 126 1.05 2.88 9.46
N GLY A 127 1.50 4.11 9.28
CA GLY A 127 1.72 4.72 7.96
C GLY A 127 0.43 5.22 7.34
N VAL A 128 0.44 5.35 6.02
CA VAL A 128 -0.69 5.90 5.26
C VAL A 128 -1.23 4.88 4.25
N THR A 129 -2.52 4.98 3.96
CA THR A 129 -3.18 4.33 2.82
C THR A 129 -3.84 5.38 1.97
N LEU A 130 -3.49 5.42 0.67
CA LEU A 130 -4.05 6.41 -0.25
C LEU A 130 -5.42 5.93 -0.73
N CYS A 131 -6.38 6.85 -0.80
CA CYS A 131 -7.76 6.58 -1.21
C CYS A 131 -8.12 7.43 -2.43
N ILE A 132 -8.64 6.77 -3.46
CA ILE A 132 -9.11 7.38 -4.70
C ILE A 132 -10.49 6.80 -4.99
N TYR A 133 -11.44 7.65 -5.29
CA TYR A 133 -12.83 7.26 -5.41
C TYR A 133 -13.35 7.40 -6.82
N GLY A 134 -14.12 6.41 -7.27
CA GLY A 134 -14.82 6.46 -8.55
C GLY A 134 -16.02 7.40 -8.51
N SER A 135 -16.59 7.65 -9.69
CA SER A 135 -17.66 8.64 -9.87
C SER A 135 -19.00 8.23 -9.24
N ARG A 136 -19.20 6.93 -8.98
CA ARG A 136 -20.46 6.37 -8.47
C ARG A 136 -20.48 6.14 -6.96
N ILE A 137 -19.36 6.43 -6.27
CA ILE A 137 -19.25 6.21 -4.83
C ILE A 137 -19.92 7.34 -4.05
N GLU A 138 -20.63 6.99 -3.00
CA GLU A 138 -21.34 7.93 -2.12
C GLU A 138 -20.56 8.19 -0.83
N PRO A 139 -20.84 9.29 -0.12
CA PRO A 139 -20.13 9.66 1.12
C PRO A 139 -20.13 8.56 2.18
N GLU A 140 -21.20 7.77 2.27
CA GLU A 140 -21.33 6.68 3.24
C GLU A 140 -20.33 5.55 2.99
N GLN A 141 -20.11 5.18 1.70
CA GLN A 141 -19.12 4.17 1.36
C GLN A 141 -17.69 4.70 1.53
N MET A 142 -17.46 5.98 1.24
CA MET A 142 -16.16 6.61 1.53
C MET A 142 -15.86 6.53 3.02
N ALA A 143 -16.82 6.92 3.87
CA ALA A 143 -16.66 6.90 5.32
C ALA A 143 -16.48 5.47 5.85
N MET A 144 -17.22 4.49 5.32
CA MET A 144 -17.08 3.07 5.67
C MET A 144 -15.67 2.57 5.33
N LEU A 145 -15.18 2.82 4.12
CA LEU A 145 -13.85 2.38 3.69
C LEU A 145 -12.73 3.06 4.49
N GLU A 146 -12.81 4.37 4.67
CA GLU A 146 -11.83 5.12 5.49
C GLU A 146 -11.87 4.71 6.95
N GLY A 147 -13.06 4.49 7.51
CA GLY A 147 -13.22 3.96 8.87
C GLY A 147 -12.53 2.60 9.03
N LEU A 148 -12.71 1.68 8.07
CA LEU A 148 -12.03 0.40 8.07
C LEU A 148 -10.51 0.55 7.97
N LEU A 149 -10.03 1.38 7.05
CA LEU A 149 -8.59 1.62 6.83
C LEU A 149 -7.93 2.33 8.02
N SER A 150 -8.66 3.15 8.77
CA SER A 150 -8.14 3.89 9.92
C SER A 150 -7.64 2.99 11.06
N HIS A 151 -8.09 1.74 11.11
CA HIS A 151 -7.59 0.75 12.06
C HIS A 151 -6.18 0.24 11.75
N ILE A 152 -5.71 0.39 10.51
CA ILE A 152 -4.42 -0.16 10.06
C ILE A 152 -3.46 0.92 9.53
N SER A 153 -3.95 2.15 9.33
CA SER A 153 -3.19 3.25 8.71
C SER A 153 -3.93 4.58 8.88
N GLN A 154 -3.34 5.66 8.39
CA GLN A 154 -4.04 6.93 8.16
C GLN A 154 -4.52 6.98 6.70
N PRO A 155 -5.83 6.90 6.42
CA PRO A 155 -6.36 7.06 5.07
C PRO A 155 -6.20 8.51 4.60
N ILE A 156 -5.71 8.69 3.37
CA ILE A 156 -5.50 10.01 2.76
C ILE A 156 -6.14 10.02 1.37
N ARG A 157 -7.11 10.92 1.15
CA ARG A 157 -7.72 11.14 -0.16
C ARG A 157 -6.75 11.84 -1.09
N ILE A 158 -6.64 11.33 -2.31
CA ILE A 158 -5.80 11.92 -3.36
C ILE A 158 -6.52 11.93 -4.71
N ASP A 159 -6.06 12.80 -5.61
CA ASP A 159 -6.46 12.77 -7.01
C ASP A 159 -5.67 11.64 -7.74
N GLU A 160 -6.37 10.87 -8.60
CA GLU A 160 -5.78 9.73 -9.32
C GLU A 160 -4.55 10.11 -10.16
N LYS A 161 -4.48 11.34 -10.67
CA LYS A 161 -3.32 11.83 -11.45
C LYS A 161 -2.01 11.83 -10.66
N TYR A 162 -2.08 11.89 -9.33
CA TYR A 162 -0.91 11.86 -8.46
C TYR A 162 -0.56 10.48 -7.92
N THR A 163 -1.33 9.43 -8.30
CA THR A 163 -1.17 8.07 -7.77
C THR A 163 0.29 7.61 -7.78
N ARG A 164 1.05 7.90 -8.85
CA ARG A 164 2.43 7.40 -8.94
C ARG A 164 3.35 8.06 -7.92
N VAL A 165 3.42 9.39 -7.88
CA VAL A 165 4.32 10.10 -6.98
C VAL A 165 3.97 9.87 -5.50
N VAL A 166 2.69 9.86 -5.16
CA VAL A 166 2.29 9.59 -3.76
C VAL A 166 2.55 8.14 -3.36
N SER A 167 2.47 7.19 -4.32
CA SER A 167 2.91 5.81 -4.07
C SER A 167 4.42 5.70 -3.87
N ASP A 168 5.22 6.52 -4.55
CA ASP A 168 6.66 6.58 -4.31
C ASP A 168 6.97 7.02 -2.88
N LEU A 169 6.22 7.99 -2.37
CA LEU A 169 6.40 8.51 -1.01
C LEU A 169 5.87 7.56 0.09
N SER A 170 4.80 6.81 -0.16
CA SER A 170 4.09 6.04 0.88
C SER A 170 4.31 4.53 0.81
N SER A 171 4.12 3.90 -0.34
CA SER A 171 4.16 2.44 -0.47
C SER A 171 5.49 1.90 -1.00
N CYS A 172 6.20 2.66 -1.86
CA CYS A 172 7.56 2.35 -2.29
C CYS A 172 8.60 2.92 -1.32
N GLY A 173 8.32 4.07 -0.73
CA GLY A 173 9.19 4.80 0.19
C GLY A 173 9.82 3.96 1.30
N PRO A 174 9.10 3.06 1.96
CA PRO A 174 9.68 2.18 2.96
C PRO A 174 10.87 1.36 2.44
N ALA A 175 10.79 0.84 1.20
CA ALA A 175 11.90 0.11 0.59
C ALA A 175 13.07 1.03 0.24
N PHE A 176 12.80 2.25 -0.24
CA PHE A 176 13.85 3.22 -0.52
C PHE A 176 14.59 3.64 0.75
N MET A 177 13.85 3.93 1.81
CA MET A 177 14.44 4.31 3.09
C MET A 177 15.19 3.14 3.76
N ALA A 178 14.66 1.92 3.68
CA ALA A 178 15.37 0.72 4.17
C ALA A 178 16.69 0.51 3.41
N PHE A 179 16.71 0.72 2.09
CA PHE A 179 17.93 0.64 1.29
C PHE A 179 18.96 1.71 1.70
N VAL A 180 18.53 2.96 1.89
CA VAL A 180 19.42 4.04 2.36
C VAL A 180 19.97 3.72 3.74
N LEU A 181 19.09 3.24 4.66
CA LEU A 181 19.50 2.84 6.00
C LEU A 181 20.53 1.71 5.98
N GLN A 182 20.33 0.70 5.12
CA GLN A 182 21.28 -0.40 4.96
C GLN A 182 22.64 0.10 4.49
N ARG A 183 22.69 1.00 3.52
CA ARG A 183 23.95 1.61 3.04
C ARG A 183 24.66 2.41 4.14
N PHE A 184 23.88 3.11 4.97
CA PHE A 184 24.45 3.85 6.09
C PHE A 184 25.05 2.94 7.16
N VAL A 185 24.37 1.81 7.47
CA VAL A 185 24.87 0.78 8.38
C VAL A 185 26.13 0.11 7.78
N ASP A 186 26.11 -0.25 6.50
CA ASP A 186 27.28 -0.87 5.83
C ASP A 186 28.51 0.02 5.93
N ALA A 187 28.35 1.32 5.64
CA ALA A 187 29.44 2.29 5.75
C ALA A 187 29.95 2.45 7.20
N ALA A 188 29.04 2.49 8.18
CA ALA A 188 29.44 2.58 9.59
C ALA A 188 30.29 1.37 10.02
N VAL A 189 29.92 0.16 9.60
CA VAL A 189 30.68 -1.06 9.89
C VAL A 189 32.05 -1.02 9.19
N GLU A 190 32.08 -0.62 7.93
CA GLU A 190 33.31 -0.56 7.11
C GLU A 190 34.33 0.46 7.67
N GLU A 191 33.85 1.65 8.01
CA GLU A 191 34.72 2.77 8.41
C GLU A 191 35.15 2.71 9.89
N THR A 192 34.37 2.03 10.77
CA THR A 192 34.61 2.11 12.21
C THR A 192 34.82 0.76 12.90
N GLY A 193 34.45 -0.35 12.24
CA GLY A 193 34.49 -1.67 12.83
C GLY A 193 33.38 -1.95 13.89
N ILE A 194 32.37 -1.08 14.01
CA ILE A 194 31.22 -1.35 14.89
C ILE A 194 30.53 -2.65 14.50
N GLY A 195 30.03 -3.42 15.48
CA GLY A 195 29.27 -4.63 15.21
C GLY A 195 28.01 -4.35 14.37
N ARG A 196 27.77 -5.15 13.32
CA ARG A 196 26.64 -4.98 12.40
C ARG A 196 25.30 -4.95 13.14
N GLU A 197 25.06 -5.92 14.01
CA GLU A 197 23.80 -6.01 14.77
C GLU A 197 23.55 -4.77 15.64
N GLU A 198 24.63 -4.24 16.25
CA GLU A 198 24.52 -3.01 17.03
C GLU A 198 24.23 -1.80 16.16
N ALA A 199 24.90 -1.65 15.01
CA ALA A 199 24.66 -0.57 14.06
C ALA A 199 23.22 -0.60 13.52
N GLU A 200 22.70 -1.77 13.14
CA GLU A 200 21.33 -1.97 12.68
C GLU A 200 20.30 -1.57 13.75
N ARG A 201 20.52 -2.00 15.01
CA ARG A 201 19.64 -1.63 16.14
C ARG A 201 19.63 -0.13 16.39
N LEU A 202 20.78 0.53 16.37
CA LEU A 202 20.90 1.98 16.56
C LEU A 202 20.22 2.74 15.42
N ALA A 203 20.46 2.33 14.18
CA ALA A 203 19.89 2.97 13.00
C ALA A 203 18.35 2.81 12.94
N ALA A 204 17.81 1.63 13.28
CA ALA A 204 16.37 1.40 13.36
C ALA A 204 15.71 2.25 14.47
N GLY A 205 16.36 2.34 15.63
CA GLY A 205 15.89 3.19 16.74
C GLY A 205 15.88 4.68 16.37
N MET A 206 16.92 5.15 15.70
CA MET A 206 16.99 6.52 15.16
C MET A 206 15.85 6.79 14.17
N LEU A 207 15.61 5.90 13.21
CA LEU A 207 14.55 6.05 12.21
C LEU A 207 13.15 6.10 12.87
N LEU A 208 12.90 5.23 13.87
CA LEU A 208 11.66 5.25 14.63
C LEU A 208 11.46 6.58 15.36
N GLY A 209 12.47 7.07 16.05
CA GLY A 209 12.42 8.36 16.77
C GLY A 209 12.20 9.53 15.82
N THR A 210 12.93 9.56 14.70
CA THR A 210 12.76 10.56 13.64
C THR A 210 11.34 10.57 13.09
N GLY A 211 10.79 9.39 12.79
CA GLY A 211 9.40 9.26 12.31
C GLY A 211 8.39 9.83 13.31
N ARG A 212 8.57 9.57 14.61
CA ARG A 212 7.70 10.10 15.66
C ARG A 212 7.78 11.64 15.76
N LEU A 213 8.98 12.19 15.67
CA LEU A 213 9.15 13.67 15.70
C LEU A 213 8.45 14.34 14.52
N LEU A 214 8.53 13.75 13.33
CA LEU A 214 7.88 14.28 12.12
C LEU A 214 6.36 14.09 12.10
N THR A 215 5.83 13.06 12.77
CA THR A 215 4.39 12.74 12.73
C THR A 215 3.66 13.14 14.00
N ALA A 216 4.02 12.56 15.15
CA ALA A 216 3.31 12.78 16.42
C ALA A 216 3.60 14.17 17.02
N GLU A 217 4.85 14.64 16.91
CA GLU A 217 5.25 15.95 17.43
C GLU A 217 5.08 17.07 16.38
N GLY A 218 4.78 16.72 15.12
CA GLY A 218 4.49 17.67 14.05
C GLY A 218 5.66 18.53 13.61
N LEU A 219 6.92 18.12 13.89
CA LEU A 219 8.09 18.86 13.41
C LEU A 219 8.20 18.75 11.88
N SER A 220 8.53 19.85 11.23
CA SER A 220 8.96 19.77 9.83
C SER A 220 10.38 19.17 9.75
N ALA A 221 10.72 18.59 8.58
CA ALA A 221 12.08 18.09 8.33
C ALA A 221 13.13 19.20 8.49
N GLU A 222 12.82 20.41 8.03
CA GLU A 222 13.68 21.58 8.17
C GLU A 222 13.93 21.94 9.65
N GLU A 223 12.88 21.96 10.44
CA GLU A 223 12.98 22.25 11.88
C GLU A 223 13.79 21.17 12.62
N LEU A 224 13.59 19.91 12.29
CA LEU A 224 14.36 18.81 12.87
C LEU A 224 15.85 18.94 12.51
N ILE A 225 16.17 19.19 11.25
CA ILE A 225 17.54 19.44 10.80
C ILE A 225 18.16 20.62 11.59
N ARG A 226 17.46 21.73 11.71
CA ARG A 226 17.94 22.91 12.44
C ARG A 226 18.20 22.62 13.92
N ARG A 227 17.38 21.79 14.56
CA ARG A 227 17.56 21.45 16.00
C ARG A 227 18.77 20.53 16.24
N VAL A 228 19.11 19.67 15.28
CA VAL A 228 20.25 18.76 15.39
C VAL A 228 21.54 19.41 14.89
N CYS A 229 21.45 20.32 13.92
CA CYS A 229 22.59 20.93 13.24
C CYS A 229 23.00 22.23 13.93
N VAL A 230 24.12 22.18 14.66
CA VAL A 230 24.73 23.41 15.21
C VAL A 230 25.80 23.95 14.26
N PRO A 231 25.94 25.28 14.13
CA PRO A 231 26.95 25.90 13.25
C PRO A 231 28.38 25.40 13.59
N GLY A 232 29.12 24.94 12.57
CA GLY A 232 30.46 24.39 12.75
C GLY A 232 30.53 22.98 13.36
N GLY A 233 29.38 22.37 13.66
CA GLY A 233 29.30 21.02 14.23
C GLY A 233 29.46 19.90 13.19
N ILE A 234 29.63 18.69 13.68
CA ILE A 234 29.81 17.45 12.88
C ILE A 234 28.63 17.26 11.92
N THR A 235 27.40 17.45 12.39
CA THR A 235 26.19 17.30 11.58
C THR A 235 26.16 18.28 10.42
N ALA A 236 26.59 19.54 10.64
CA ALA A 236 26.65 20.55 9.57
C ALA A 236 27.64 20.18 8.46
N ALA A 237 28.80 19.65 8.83
CA ALA A 237 29.79 19.18 7.87
C ALA A 237 29.27 17.99 7.04
N ALA A 238 28.63 17.02 7.68
CA ALA A 238 28.04 15.85 7.02
C ALA A 238 26.89 16.23 6.10
N LEU A 239 26.00 17.14 6.52
CA LEU A 239 24.87 17.60 5.69
C LEU A 239 25.32 18.33 4.44
N LYS A 240 26.42 19.11 4.51
CA LYS A 240 26.98 19.76 3.32
C LYS A 240 27.45 18.74 2.25
N GLN A 241 28.03 17.62 2.69
CA GLN A 241 28.39 16.53 1.80
C GLN A 241 27.16 15.85 1.21
N LEU A 242 26.17 15.51 2.07
CA LEU A 242 24.93 14.86 1.62
C LEU A 242 24.16 15.72 0.61
N ASP A 243 24.09 17.03 0.80
CA ASP A 243 23.46 17.96 -0.13
C ASP A 243 24.08 17.89 -1.52
N SER A 244 25.41 17.89 -1.60
CA SER A 244 26.15 17.73 -2.85
C SER A 244 25.95 16.38 -3.54
N GLU A 245 25.97 15.28 -2.77
CA GLU A 245 25.90 13.91 -3.30
C GLU A 245 24.47 13.50 -3.68
N LEU A 246 23.47 14.05 -3.01
CA LEU A 246 22.06 13.74 -3.25
C LEU A 246 21.41 14.63 -4.31
N ASP A 247 22.11 15.62 -4.84
CA ASP A 247 21.54 16.51 -5.89
C ASP A 247 21.02 15.70 -7.09
N GLY A 248 19.75 15.90 -7.39
CA GLY A 248 19.04 15.24 -8.48
C GLY A 248 18.82 13.73 -8.32
N VAL A 249 19.31 13.06 -7.26
CA VAL A 249 19.14 11.63 -7.05
C VAL A 249 17.66 11.25 -6.99
N PHE A 250 16.90 11.92 -6.14
CA PHE A 250 15.45 11.64 -5.98
C PHE A 250 14.64 12.05 -7.22
N ASN A 251 15.06 13.08 -7.95
CA ASN A 251 14.46 13.43 -9.24
C ASN A 251 14.62 12.31 -10.27
N ARG A 252 15.79 11.68 -10.34
CA ARG A 252 16.05 10.53 -11.22
C ARG A 252 15.26 9.31 -10.79
N LEU A 253 15.19 9.04 -9.48
CA LEU A 253 14.40 7.95 -8.92
C LEU A 253 12.92 8.07 -9.32
N ILE A 254 12.30 9.24 -9.09
CA ILE A 254 10.90 9.51 -9.46
C ILE A 254 10.71 9.33 -10.98
N ARG A 255 11.62 9.84 -11.82
CA ARG A 255 11.54 9.65 -13.27
C ARG A 255 11.55 8.18 -13.67
N THR A 256 12.37 7.36 -13.00
CA THR A 256 12.46 5.90 -13.23
C THR A 256 11.14 5.19 -12.88
N THR A 257 10.57 5.49 -11.70
CA THR A 257 9.31 4.89 -11.29
C THR A 257 8.15 5.30 -12.19
N HIS A 258 8.13 6.57 -12.61
CA HIS A 258 7.12 7.08 -13.54
C HIS A 258 7.25 6.47 -14.95
N ALA A 259 8.47 6.23 -15.44
CA ALA A 259 8.67 5.55 -16.71
C ALA A 259 8.13 4.12 -16.65
N LYS A 260 8.46 3.38 -15.58
CA LYS A 260 7.97 2.04 -15.36
C LYS A 260 6.44 1.96 -15.22
N PHE A 261 5.86 2.94 -14.51
CA PHE A 261 4.40 3.05 -14.37
C PHE A 261 3.70 3.23 -15.72
N ARG A 262 4.23 4.08 -16.62
CA ARG A 262 3.68 4.26 -17.97
C ARG A 262 3.71 2.98 -18.79
N GLU A 263 4.79 2.20 -18.70
CA GLU A 263 4.88 0.89 -19.37
C GLU A 263 3.79 -0.08 -18.83
N ASP A 264 3.59 -0.12 -17.52
CA ASP A 264 2.63 -1.02 -16.91
C ASP A 264 1.20 -0.58 -17.22
N LEU A 265 0.92 0.74 -17.23
CA LEU A 265 -0.36 1.30 -17.64
C LEU A 265 -0.69 0.92 -19.09
N ALA A 266 0.24 1.10 -20.03
CA ALA A 266 0.02 0.74 -21.43
C ALA A 266 -0.31 -0.75 -21.61
N LYS A 267 0.31 -1.65 -20.84
CA LYS A 267 -0.03 -3.08 -20.85
C LYS A 267 -1.43 -3.35 -20.29
N VAL A 268 -1.82 -2.65 -19.25
CA VAL A 268 -3.16 -2.73 -18.67
C VAL A 268 -4.20 -2.25 -19.68
N ASP A 269 -4.00 -1.07 -20.29
CA ASP A 269 -4.88 -0.52 -21.33
C ASP A 269 -5.11 -1.54 -22.45
N GLN A 270 -4.05 -2.18 -22.94
CA GLN A 270 -4.15 -3.23 -23.96
C GLN A 270 -4.98 -4.42 -23.47
N SER A 271 -4.83 -4.84 -22.21
CA SER A 271 -5.60 -5.97 -21.64
C SER A 271 -7.09 -5.68 -21.53
N PHE A 272 -7.46 -4.42 -21.29
CA PHE A 272 -8.86 -3.97 -21.24
C PHE A 272 -9.46 -3.67 -22.63
N ALA A 273 -8.64 -3.32 -23.63
CA ALA A 273 -9.09 -3.04 -24.98
C ALA A 273 -9.55 -4.30 -25.75
N VAL A 274 -9.11 -5.50 -25.36
CA VAL A 274 -9.52 -6.76 -25.97
C VAL A 274 -10.95 -7.09 -25.53
N LYS A 275 -11.94 -6.74 -26.38
CA LYS A 275 -13.32 -7.19 -26.21
C LYS A 275 -13.41 -8.64 -26.73
N HIS A 276 -13.70 -9.58 -25.85
CA HIS A 276 -14.04 -10.96 -26.20
C HIS A 276 -15.52 -11.06 -26.56
#